data_1ea7b58a076d2918fec80e3b202b3a0b
#
_entry.id   1ea7b58a076d2918fec80e3b202b3a0b
#
_cell.length_a   1.000
_cell.length_b   1.000
_cell.length_c   1.000
_cell.angle_alpha   90.00
_cell.angle_beta   90.00
_cell.angle_gamma   90.00
#
_symmetry.space_group_name_H-M   'P 1'
#
loop_
_entity.id
_entity.type
_entity.pdbx_description
1 polymer ?
#
loop_
_entity_poly.entity_id
_entity_poly.type
_entity_poly.pdbx_seq_one_letter_code
_entity_poly.pdbx_strand_id
1 'polypeptide(L)'
;MAKVTVVGAGNVGATCANVLAHKDIVKEVVLLDIKGDMAKGKALDTWQQAPIDYYSTSVVGTDDYADTAGSDIVVITAGIPRRPGMSRDDLISTNAKIVKTVTENIVKHSDNPIIIVVSNPLDVMTLAAFEASGLDKSRVFGMAGILDTARYRAFLATALDVSPKEIQAVLMLSLIHISEPTRPY
;
A
#
# COMPACT_ATOMS: atom_id res chain seq x y z
N MET A 1 9.81 6.89 17.07
CA MET A 1 9.80 6.46 15.64
C MET A 1 8.64 5.51 15.45
N ALA A 2 7.94 5.63 14.36
CA ALA A 2 6.71 4.88 14.07
C ALA A 2 6.96 3.41 13.71
N LYS A 3 5.97 2.55 13.98
CA LYS A 3 5.85 1.19 13.48
C LYS A 3 4.87 1.18 12.30
N VAL A 4 5.28 0.55 11.20
CA VAL A 4 4.45 0.42 10.00
C VAL A 4 4.21 -1.05 9.68
N THR A 5 2.96 -1.43 9.51
CA THR A 5 2.59 -2.74 8.97
C THR A 5 2.24 -2.63 7.49
N VAL A 6 2.83 -3.47 6.67
CA VAL A 6 2.47 -3.65 5.25
C VAL A 6 1.80 -5.01 5.10
N VAL A 7 0.53 -5.01 4.72
CA VAL A 7 -0.26 -6.23 4.52
C VAL A 7 -0.28 -6.63 3.06
N GLY A 8 0.22 -7.83 2.80
CA GLY A 8 0.46 -8.39 1.47
C GLY A 8 1.93 -8.36 1.09
N ALA A 9 2.61 -9.51 1.10
CA ALA A 9 4.02 -9.65 0.70
C ALA A 9 4.19 -9.94 -0.81
N GLY A 10 3.24 -9.51 -1.63
CA GLY A 10 3.38 -9.50 -3.09
C GLY A 10 4.46 -8.50 -3.55
N ASN A 11 4.55 -8.24 -4.85
CA ASN A 11 5.56 -7.31 -5.38
C ASN A 11 5.42 -5.90 -4.81
N VAL A 12 4.19 -5.38 -4.74
CA VAL A 12 3.94 -4.01 -4.25
C VAL A 12 4.27 -3.89 -2.77
N GLY A 13 3.76 -4.80 -1.93
CA GLY A 13 3.98 -4.72 -0.49
C GLY A 13 5.44 -4.97 -0.08
N ALA A 14 6.10 -5.95 -0.69
CA ALA A 14 7.52 -6.19 -0.43
C ALA A 14 8.39 -5.00 -0.85
N THR A 15 8.11 -4.39 -2.02
CA THR A 15 8.81 -3.16 -2.45
C THR A 15 8.52 -2.00 -1.50
N CYS A 16 7.27 -1.86 -1.02
CA CYS A 16 6.92 -0.83 -0.04
C CYS A 16 7.73 -1.00 1.26
N ALA A 17 7.78 -2.22 1.80
CA ALA A 17 8.56 -2.53 3.00
C ALA A 17 10.06 -2.25 2.80
N ASN A 18 10.62 -2.66 1.67
CA ASN A 18 12.02 -2.41 1.32
C ASN A 18 12.32 -0.90 1.24
N VAL A 19 11.49 -0.13 0.55
CA VAL A 19 11.68 1.34 0.42
C VAL A 19 11.56 2.04 1.78
N LEU A 20 10.62 1.63 2.64
CA LEU A 20 10.49 2.17 3.99
C LEU A 20 11.75 1.92 4.82
N ALA A 21 12.31 0.71 4.74
CA ALA A 21 13.57 0.36 5.41
C ALA A 21 14.72 1.23 4.92
N HIS A 22 14.96 1.31 3.60
CA HIS A 22 16.04 2.10 3.02
C HIS A 22 15.94 3.61 3.30
N LYS A 23 14.73 4.13 3.47
CA LYS A 23 14.53 5.54 3.84
C LYS A 23 14.79 5.81 5.31
N ASP A 24 14.88 4.79 6.13
CA ASP A 24 15.15 4.84 7.58
C ASP A 24 14.26 5.84 8.35
N ILE A 25 12.98 5.94 7.93
CA ILE A 25 12.01 6.91 8.47
C ILE A 25 11.10 6.30 9.54
N VAL A 26 11.20 4.99 9.76
CA VAL A 26 10.41 4.24 10.73
C VAL A 26 11.32 3.34 11.57
N LYS A 27 10.87 2.98 12.76
CA LYS A 27 11.63 2.07 13.63
C LYS A 27 11.52 0.62 13.17
N GLU A 28 10.31 0.23 12.77
CA GLU A 28 9.99 -1.15 12.46
C GLU A 28 9.00 -1.22 11.31
N VAL A 29 9.24 -2.14 10.38
CA VAL A 29 8.31 -2.53 9.33
C VAL A 29 7.91 -3.99 9.54
N VAL A 30 6.62 -4.26 9.68
CA VAL A 30 6.06 -5.61 9.71
C VAL A 30 5.48 -5.91 8.34
N LEU A 31 6.00 -6.94 7.68
CA LEU A 31 5.48 -7.45 6.41
C LEU A 31 4.59 -8.67 6.69
N LEU A 32 3.28 -8.50 6.62
CA LEU A 32 2.28 -9.53 6.91
C LEU A 32 1.74 -10.15 5.61
N ASP A 33 1.70 -11.47 5.54
CA ASP A 33 1.03 -12.19 4.44
C ASP A 33 0.51 -13.54 4.94
N ILE A 34 -0.58 -14.04 4.36
CA ILE A 34 -1.09 -15.40 4.60
C ILE A 34 -0.06 -16.50 4.26
N LYS A 35 0.90 -16.16 3.40
CA LYS A 35 2.07 -17.00 3.08
C LYS A 35 3.24 -16.57 3.96
N GLY A 36 3.21 -16.95 5.23
CA GLY A 36 4.18 -16.54 6.23
C GLY A 36 5.64 -16.75 5.83
N ASP A 37 5.98 -17.90 5.25
CA ASP A 37 7.35 -18.19 4.82
C ASP A 37 7.83 -17.22 3.72
N MET A 38 6.95 -16.82 2.81
CA MET A 38 7.27 -15.83 1.80
C MET A 38 7.49 -14.44 2.42
N ALA A 39 6.66 -14.06 3.37
CA ALA A 39 6.80 -12.79 4.08
C ALA A 39 8.11 -12.77 4.90
N LYS A 40 8.39 -13.83 5.64
CA LYS A 40 9.62 -14.01 6.43
C LYS A 40 10.88 -13.95 5.56
N GLY A 41 10.89 -14.66 4.42
CA GLY A 41 12.03 -14.64 3.48
C GLY A 41 12.30 -13.24 2.94
N LYS A 42 11.28 -12.55 2.44
CA LYS A 42 11.43 -11.19 1.89
C LYS A 42 11.82 -10.15 2.94
N ALA A 43 11.28 -10.27 4.15
CA ALA A 43 11.65 -9.40 5.26
C ALA A 43 13.11 -9.62 5.66
N LEU A 44 13.56 -10.88 5.73
CA LEU A 44 14.93 -11.24 6.04
C LEU A 44 15.90 -10.69 4.97
N ASP A 45 15.59 -10.90 3.68
CA ASP A 45 16.39 -10.35 2.56
C ASP A 45 16.53 -8.83 2.68
N THR A 46 15.44 -8.12 2.99
CA THR A 46 15.48 -6.68 3.20
C THR A 46 16.33 -6.33 4.42
N TRP A 47 16.11 -6.96 5.56
CA TRP A 47 16.84 -6.63 6.78
C TRP A 47 18.34 -6.88 6.68
N GLN A 48 18.77 -7.91 5.93
CA GLN A 48 20.18 -8.23 5.69
C GLN A 48 20.91 -7.21 4.81
N GLN A 49 20.19 -6.33 4.12
CA GLN A 49 20.78 -5.20 3.37
C GLN A 49 21.22 -4.06 4.29
N ALA A 50 20.70 -3.99 5.52
CA ALA A 50 20.93 -2.89 6.44
C ALA A 50 22.42 -2.53 6.67
N PRO A 51 23.36 -3.48 6.84
CA PRO A 51 24.78 -3.15 6.99
C PRO A 51 25.44 -2.56 5.74
N ILE A 52 24.86 -2.80 4.56
CA ILE A 52 25.36 -2.31 3.27
C ILE A 52 24.79 -0.94 2.96
N ASP A 53 23.49 -0.77 3.19
CA ASP A 53 22.74 0.44 2.83
C ASP A 53 22.57 1.43 4.00
N TYR A 54 23.15 1.10 5.16
CA TYR A 54 23.27 1.96 6.34
C TYR A 54 21.93 2.47 6.86
N TYR A 55 20.94 1.59 7.04
CA TYR A 55 19.70 1.91 7.76
C TYR A 55 19.54 1.07 9.03
N SER A 56 18.72 1.59 9.96
CA SER A 56 18.48 0.98 11.28
C SER A 56 17.09 0.37 11.42
N THR A 57 16.20 0.61 10.45
CA THR A 57 14.84 0.09 10.45
C THR A 57 14.84 -1.44 10.51
N SER A 58 14.19 -2.02 11.52
CA SER A 58 13.97 -3.47 11.56
C SER A 58 12.86 -3.88 10.59
N VAL A 59 13.02 -5.03 9.95
CA VAL A 59 12.00 -5.59 9.04
C VAL A 59 11.67 -7.00 9.48
N VAL A 60 10.41 -7.25 9.81
CA VAL A 60 9.91 -8.54 10.32
C VAL A 60 8.84 -9.06 9.39
N GLY A 61 8.95 -10.32 8.96
CA GLY A 61 7.93 -11.01 8.17
C GLY A 61 7.11 -11.96 9.04
N THR A 62 5.79 -11.97 8.85
CA THR A 62 4.89 -12.78 9.67
C THR A 62 3.60 -13.16 8.92
N ASP A 63 2.90 -14.15 9.44
CA ASP A 63 1.52 -14.49 9.12
C ASP A 63 0.58 -14.30 10.32
N ASP A 64 1.13 -13.87 11.46
CA ASP A 64 0.36 -13.61 12.68
C ASP A 64 0.02 -12.12 12.80
N TYR A 65 -1.27 -11.82 12.93
CA TYR A 65 -1.75 -10.45 13.17
C TYR A 65 -1.32 -9.89 14.54
N ALA A 66 -0.97 -10.72 15.51
CA ALA A 66 -0.46 -10.26 16.79
C ALA A 66 0.83 -9.43 16.64
N ASP A 67 1.67 -9.74 15.66
CA ASP A 67 2.88 -8.99 15.37
C ASP A 67 2.61 -7.57 14.85
N THR A 68 1.38 -7.29 14.39
CA THR A 68 0.98 -5.95 13.94
C THR A 68 0.63 -5.01 15.09
N ALA A 69 0.61 -5.52 16.33
CA ALA A 69 0.22 -4.74 17.50
C ALA A 69 1.02 -3.44 17.62
N GLY A 70 0.30 -2.35 17.91
CA GLY A 70 0.89 -1.03 18.07
C GLY A 70 1.38 -0.38 16.78
N SER A 71 0.87 -0.80 15.60
CA SER A 71 1.17 -0.13 14.34
C SER A 71 0.53 1.25 14.29
N ASP A 72 1.34 2.28 14.01
CA ASP A 72 0.88 3.65 13.78
C ASP A 72 0.26 3.81 12.40
N ILE A 73 0.83 3.11 11.41
CA ILE A 73 0.37 3.14 10.01
C ILE A 73 0.27 1.71 9.48
N VAL A 74 -0.80 1.44 8.76
CA VAL A 74 -1.02 0.16 8.08
C VAL A 74 -1.25 0.40 6.60
N VAL A 75 -0.45 -0.24 5.75
CA VAL A 75 -0.57 -0.16 4.29
C VAL A 75 -1.16 -1.47 3.79
N ILE A 76 -2.36 -1.44 3.22
CA ILE A 76 -3.06 -2.63 2.71
C ILE A 76 -2.81 -2.75 1.21
N THR A 77 -1.95 -3.70 0.84
CA THR A 77 -1.68 -4.08 -0.56
C THR A 77 -2.26 -5.46 -0.91
N ALA A 78 -2.91 -6.10 0.07
CA ALA A 78 -3.49 -7.43 -0.06
C ALA A 78 -4.66 -7.44 -1.06
N GLY A 79 -4.72 -8.46 -1.89
CA GLY A 79 -5.75 -8.67 -2.88
C GLY A 79 -5.26 -9.61 -3.97
N ILE A 80 -6.20 -10.10 -4.80
CA ILE A 80 -5.86 -10.92 -5.95
C ILE A 80 -5.89 -10.09 -7.23
N PRO A 81 -4.99 -10.35 -8.19
CA PRO A 81 -5.07 -9.76 -9.51
C PRO A 81 -6.24 -10.39 -10.29
N ARG A 82 -6.76 -9.67 -11.27
CA ARG A 82 -7.77 -10.19 -12.20
C ARG A 82 -7.20 -11.39 -12.95
N ARG A 83 -7.94 -12.50 -12.95
CA ARG A 83 -7.60 -13.72 -13.69
C ARG A 83 -8.42 -13.80 -14.98
N PRO A 84 -7.93 -14.51 -16.02
CA PRO A 84 -8.73 -14.81 -17.21
C PRO A 84 -10.07 -15.47 -16.82
N GLY A 85 -11.15 -15.00 -17.38
CA GLY A 85 -12.50 -15.49 -17.09
C GLY A 85 -13.18 -14.88 -15.85
N MET A 86 -12.49 -14.08 -15.05
CA MET A 86 -13.07 -13.41 -13.90
C MET A 86 -13.76 -12.11 -14.31
N SER A 87 -15.02 -11.95 -13.91
CA SER A 87 -15.74 -10.68 -14.11
C SER A 87 -15.17 -9.58 -13.21
N ARG A 88 -15.53 -8.33 -13.49
CA ARG A 88 -15.17 -7.20 -12.62
C ARG A 88 -15.82 -7.31 -11.24
N ASP A 89 -17.06 -7.77 -11.22
CA ASP A 89 -17.84 -7.90 -9.98
C ASP A 89 -17.31 -9.03 -9.08
N ASP A 90 -16.85 -10.14 -9.68
CA ASP A 90 -16.19 -11.22 -8.93
C ASP A 90 -14.89 -10.74 -8.28
N LEU A 91 -14.11 -9.93 -9.01
CA LEU A 91 -12.88 -9.34 -8.48
C LEU A 91 -13.17 -8.39 -7.32
N ILE A 92 -14.15 -7.51 -7.49
CA ILE A 92 -14.59 -6.56 -6.46
C ILE A 92 -15.04 -7.32 -5.21
N SER A 93 -15.93 -8.27 -5.36
CA SER A 93 -16.49 -9.04 -4.25
C SER A 93 -15.41 -9.82 -3.50
N THR A 94 -14.46 -10.41 -4.22
CA THR A 94 -13.35 -11.16 -3.61
C THR A 94 -12.40 -10.25 -2.85
N ASN A 95 -11.95 -9.17 -3.48
CA ASN A 95 -11.01 -8.24 -2.85
C ASN A 95 -11.65 -7.47 -1.68
N ALA A 96 -12.94 -7.13 -1.75
CA ALA A 96 -13.64 -6.50 -0.65
C ALA A 96 -13.68 -7.40 0.59
N LYS A 97 -13.92 -8.70 0.43
CA LYS A 97 -13.86 -9.66 1.53
C LYS A 97 -12.45 -9.73 2.14
N ILE A 98 -11.42 -9.77 1.30
CA ILE A 98 -10.02 -9.81 1.77
C ILE A 98 -9.71 -8.54 2.58
N VAL A 99 -9.97 -7.36 2.01
CA VAL A 99 -9.69 -6.07 2.66
C VAL A 99 -10.47 -5.93 3.96
N LYS A 100 -11.75 -6.30 3.98
CA LYS A 100 -12.57 -6.31 5.20
C LYS A 100 -11.96 -7.18 6.29
N THR A 101 -11.65 -8.45 5.99
CA THR A 101 -11.04 -9.38 6.95
C THR A 101 -9.70 -8.87 7.47
N VAL A 102 -8.84 -8.35 6.59
CA VAL A 102 -7.55 -7.74 6.95
C VAL A 102 -7.77 -6.58 7.91
N THR A 103 -8.66 -5.65 7.56
CA THR A 103 -8.91 -4.46 8.36
C THR A 103 -9.47 -4.82 9.74
N GLU A 104 -10.45 -5.71 9.81
CA GLU A 104 -11.03 -6.18 11.08
C GLU A 104 -9.98 -6.81 12.00
N ASN A 105 -9.01 -7.54 11.45
CA ASN A 105 -7.94 -8.11 12.26
C ASN A 105 -6.92 -7.07 12.68
N ILE A 106 -6.56 -6.12 11.83
CA ILE A 106 -5.63 -5.04 12.17
C ILE A 106 -6.16 -4.20 13.34
N VAL A 107 -7.41 -3.76 13.30
CA VAL A 107 -7.97 -2.90 14.35
C VAL A 107 -8.18 -3.61 15.70
N LYS A 108 -8.12 -4.95 15.73
CA LYS A 108 -8.08 -5.71 16.99
C LYS A 108 -6.75 -5.63 17.70
N HIS A 109 -5.66 -5.42 16.97
CA HIS A 109 -4.28 -5.45 17.49
C HIS A 109 -3.62 -4.07 17.52
N SER A 110 -4.11 -3.12 16.73
CA SER A 110 -3.57 -1.77 16.67
C SER A 110 -4.66 -0.76 17.01
N ASP A 111 -4.41 0.06 18.02
CA ASP A 111 -5.34 1.07 18.47
C ASP A 111 -5.23 2.32 17.57
N ASN A 112 -6.33 2.67 16.91
CA ASN A 112 -6.48 3.89 16.10
C ASN A 112 -5.37 4.12 15.03
N PRO A 113 -4.96 3.12 14.23
CA PRO A 113 -3.93 3.28 13.22
C PRO A 113 -4.40 4.17 12.06
N ILE A 114 -3.46 4.72 11.29
CA ILE A 114 -3.74 5.28 9.96
C ILE A 114 -3.73 4.12 8.95
N ILE A 115 -4.81 3.94 8.21
CA ILE A 115 -4.91 2.90 7.19
C ILE A 115 -4.79 3.52 5.80
N ILE A 116 -3.80 3.06 5.03
CA ILE A 116 -3.58 3.44 3.63
C ILE A 116 -3.91 2.24 2.75
N VAL A 117 -4.93 2.36 1.92
CA VAL A 117 -5.36 1.30 1.00
C VAL A 117 -4.69 1.50 -0.36
N VAL A 118 -4.06 0.44 -0.87
CA VAL A 118 -3.43 0.39 -2.20
C VAL A 118 -4.13 -0.61 -3.11
N SER A 119 -4.89 -1.53 -2.52
CA SER A 119 -5.62 -2.60 -3.21
C SER A 119 -6.65 -2.05 -4.20
N ASN A 120 -6.84 -2.75 -5.31
CA ASN A 120 -7.76 -2.34 -6.37
C ASN A 120 -9.03 -3.23 -6.45
N PRO A 121 -10.17 -2.66 -6.86
CA PRO A 121 -10.43 -1.26 -7.26
C PRO A 121 -10.37 -0.30 -6.05
N LEU A 122 -9.57 0.75 -6.15
CA LEU A 122 -9.15 1.56 -4.99
C LEU A 122 -10.32 2.14 -4.19
N ASP A 123 -11.25 2.81 -4.84
CA ASP A 123 -12.35 3.50 -4.14
C ASP A 123 -13.22 2.51 -3.37
N VAL A 124 -13.55 1.37 -3.99
CA VAL A 124 -14.36 0.32 -3.37
C VAL A 124 -13.60 -0.32 -2.20
N MET A 125 -12.31 -0.59 -2.37
CA MET A 125 -11.50 -1.19 -1.31
C MET A 125 -11.28 -0.21 -0.14
N THR A 126 -11.12 1.08 -0.43
CA THR A 126 -11.01 2.12 0.60
C THR A 126 -12.32 2.24 1.40
N LEU A 127 -13.47 2.21 0.71
CA LEU A 127 -14.78 2.20 1.38
C LEU A 127 -14.95 0.95 2.26
N ALA A 128 -14.62 -0.23 1.72
CA ALA A 128 -14.70 -1.48 2.47
C ALA A 128 -13.79 -1.49 3.72
N ALA A 129 -12.59 -0.94 3.62
CA ALA A 129 -11.69 -0.77 4.76
C ALA A 129 -12.24 0.24 5.77
N PHE A 130 -12.78 1.36 5.31
CA PHE A 130 -13.39 2.36 6.18
C PHE A 130 -14.56 1.78 6.98
N GLU A 131 -15.52 1.12 6.31
CA GLU A 131 -16.67 0.50 6.98
C GLU A 131 -16.27 -0.60 7.98
N ALA A 132 -15.25 -1.40 7.62
CA ALA A 132 -14.77 -2.49 8.47
C ALA A 132 -13.93 -2.02 9.67
N SER A 133 -13.28 -0.87 9.56
CA SER A 133 -12.39 -0.36 10.61
C SER A 133 -13.12 0.27 11.80
N GLY A 134 -14.28 0.87 11.56
CA GLY A 134 -14.96 1.69 12.55
C GLY A 134 -14.20 2.96 12.96
N LEU A 135 -13.13 3.30 12.25
CA LEU A 135 -12.30 4.47 12.51
C LEU A 135 -12.90 5.76 11.93
N ASP A 136 -12.40 6.91 12.38
CA ASP A 136 -12.74 8.19 11.76
C ASP A 136 -12.26 8.24 10.30
N LYS A 137 -13.02 8.93 9.44
CA LYS A 137 -12.71 9.08 8.01
C LYS A 137 -11.33 9.71 7.73
N SER A 138 -10.80 10.47 8.67
CA SER A 138 -9.44 11.04 8.57
C SER A 138 -8.33 10.00 8.79
N ARG A 139 -8.68 8.78 9.18
CA ARG A 139 -7.72 7.70 9.47
C ARG A 139 -7.66 6.64 8.36
N VAL A 140 -8.59 6.65 7.41
CA VAL A 140 -8.65 5.65 6.33
C VAL A 140 -8.73 6.35 4.98
N PHE A 141 -7.75 6.11 4.13
CA PHE A 141 -7.71 6.70 2.79
C PHE A 141 -7.01 5.80 1.77
N GLY A 142 -7.35 6.02 0.49
CA GLY A 142 -6.74 5.32 -0.63
C GLY A 142 -5.51 6.05 -1.16
N MET A 143 -4.49 5.31 -1.56
CA MET A 143 -3.32 5.84 -2.25
C MET A 143 -3.66 5.99 -3.74
N ALA A 144 -3.99 7.22 -4.15
CA ALA A 144 -4.32 7.58 -5.53
C ALA A 144 -3.47 8.78 -5.97
N GLY A 145 -3.40 9.03 -7.25
CA GLY A 145 -2.74 10.22 -7.81
C GLY A 145 -1.22 10.27 -7.70
N ILE A 146 -0.63 9.77 -6.63
CA ILE A 146 0.83 9.80 -6.40
C ILE A 146 1.57 9.00 -7.47
N LEU A 147 1.11 7.79 -7.80
CA LEU A 147 1.71 6.95 -8.83
C LEU A 147 1.59 7.58 -10.22
N ASP A 148 0.41 8.07 -10.54
CA ASP A 148 0.16 8.69 -11.86
C ASP A 148 0.90 10.03 -11.98
N THR A 149 0.97 10.80 -10.89
CA THR A 149 1.83 11.99 -10.79
C THR A 149 3.30 11.67 -11.03
N ALA A 150 3.81 10.60 -10.39
CA ALA A 150 5.20 10.19 -10.57
C ALA A 150 5.49 9.77 -12.02
N ARG A 151 4.60 9.01 -12.64
CA ARG A 151 4.69 8.64 -14.06
C ARG A 151 4.67 9.85 -14.98
N TYR A 152 3.73 10.76 -14.75
CA TYR A 152 3.60 11.99 -15.53
C TYR A 152 4.88 12.84 -15.45
N ARG A 153 5.41 13.02 -14.25
CA ARG A 153 6.69 13.74 -14.05
C ARG A 153 7.86 13.07 -14.76
N ALA A 154 7.94 11.74 -14.72
CA ALA A 154 8.98 10.99 -15.41
C ALA A 154 8.89 11.15 -16.93
N PHE A 155 7.67 11.08 -17.51
CA PHE A 155 7.48 11.29 -18.95
C PHE A 155 7.77 12.73 -19.38
N LEU A 156 7.37 13.71 -18.58
CA LEU A 156 7.71 15.11 -18.84
C LEU A 156 9.23 15.33 -18.81
N ALA A 157 9.91 14.76 -17.84
CA ALA A 157 11.36 14.85 -17.73
C ALA A 157 12.06 14.28 -18.97
N THR A 158 11.60 13.13 -19.47
CA THR A 158 12.10 12.55 -20.70
C THR A 158 11.82 13.42 -21.91
N ALA A 159 10.62 13.99 -22.02
CA ALA A 159 10.25 14.84 -23.16
C ALA A 159 10.98 16.18 -23.19
N LEU A 160 11.38 16.70 -22.04
CA LEU A 160 12.08 17.98 -21.88
C LEU A 160 13.60 17.81 -21.74
N ASP A 161 14.10 16.58 -21.70
CA ASP A 161 15.52 16.24 -21.47
C ASP A 161 16.08 16.87 -20.19
N VAL A 162 15.34 16.73 -19.10
CA VAL A 162 15.72 17.23 -17.76
C VAL A 162 15.60 16.16 -16.69
N SER A 163 16.17 16.38 -15.51
CA SER A 163 16.01 15.45 -14.39
C SER A 163 14.56 15.41 -13.88
N PRO A 164 13.99 14.23 -13.55
CA PRO A 164 12.69 14.12 -12.92
C PRO A 164 12.55 14.93 -11.61
N LYS A 165 13.66 15.26 -10.96
CA LYS A 165 13.69 16.10 -9.76
C LYS A 165 13.35 17.56 -10.06
N GLU A 166 13.57 18.04 -11.29
CA GLU A 166 13.31 19.40 -11.73
C GLU A 166 11.85 19.60 -12.15
N ILE A 167 11.09 18.51 -12.33
CA ILE A 167 9.68 18.59 -12.71
C ILE A 167 8.81 18.68 -11.46
N GLN A 168 8.04 19.77 -11.37
CA GLN A 168 6.97 19.91 -10.39
C GLN A 168 5.62 19.86 -11.11
N ALA A 169 4.87 18.83 -10.91
CA ALA A 169 3.55 18.63 -11.48
C ALA A 169 2.72 17.72 -10.56
N VAL A 170 1.41 17.90 -10.58
CA VAL A 170 0.45 17.07 -9.86
C VAL A 170 -0.63 16.62 -10.83
N LEU A 171 -0.90 15.33 -10.87
CA LEU A 171 -2.02 14.77 -11.60
C LEU A 171 -3.19 14.54 -10.63
N MET A 172 -4.27 15.29 -10.84
CA MET A 172 -5.47 15.28 -10.00
C MET A 172 -6.63 14.57 -10.69
N LEU A 173 -6.38 13.46 -11.36
CA LEU A 173 -7.40 12.67 -12.03
C LEU A 173 -7.74 11.43 -11.20
N SER A 174 -9.01 11.29 -10.84
CA SER A 174 -9.55 10.00 -10.43
C SER A 174 -9.65 9.10 -11.65
N LEU A 175 -9.28 7.83 -11.52
CA LEU A 175 -9.49 6.83 -12.58
C LEU A 175 -10.97 6.68 -12.99
N ILE A 176 -11.90 7.13 -12.16
CA ILE A 176 -13.33 7.16 -12.44
C ILE A 176 -13.67 8.23 -13.49
N HIS A 177 -12.91 9.33 -13.56
CA HIS A 177 -13.17 10.44 -14.46
C HIS A 177 -12.48 10.33 -15.83
N ILE A 178 -11.64 9.33 -16.05
CA ILE A 178 -11.02 9.07 -17.36
C ILE A 178 -12.04 8.58 -18.41
N SER A 179 -13.19 8.07 -17.97
CA SER A 179 -14.22 7.53 -18.85
C SER A 179 -15.25 8.55 -19.35
N GLU A 180 -15.23 9.77 -18.85
CA GLU A 180 -16.11 10.83 -19.37
C GLU A 180 -15.28 11.89 -20.09
N PRO A 181 -15.34 11.95 -21.44
CA PRO A 181 -14.78 13.08 -22.14
C PRO A 181 -15.57 14.33 -21.72
N THR A 182 -14.92 15.21 -20.97
CA THR A 182 -15.46 16.56 -20.76
C THR A 182 -15.68 17.17 -22.13
N ARG A 183 -16.96 17.33 -22.53
CA ARG A 183 -17.28 18.10 -23.72
C ARG A 183 -16.80 19.53 -23.49
N PRO A 184 -15.97 20.09 -24.37
CA PRO A 184 -15.71 21.51 -24.31
C PRO A 184 -17.04 22.23 -24.60
N TYR A 185 -17.41 23.14 -23.74
CA TYR A 185 -18.51 24.07 -23.98
C TYR A 185 -18.12 25.07 -25.06
#